data_af4cea0c7493f699f8f15352755bdb4b
#
_entry.id   af4cea0c7493f699f8f15352755bdb4b
#
_cell.length_a   1.000
_cell.length_b   1.000
_cell.length_c   1.000
_cell.angle_alpha   90.00
_cell.angle_beta   90.00
_cell.angle_gamma   90.00
#
_symmetry.space_group_name_H-M   'P 1'
#
loop_
_entity.id
_entity.type
_entity.pdbx_description
1 polymer ?
#
loop_
_entity_poly.entity_id
_entity_poly.type
_entity_poly.pdbx_seq_one_letter_code
_entity_poly.pdbx_strand_id
1 'polypeptide(L)'
;MKTLLADFHIHTLLSPCAEIEMTPHHIVMRAAQYGVDAVAITDHNASANAAAAVEAAKNYGVKVFPGMEVECREEAHIVVLFDTLEQLAAWQKIVDANMSGLKNNAERFGAQFIVDDDDNFIAEEERMLLGPLKLPAEEVIQKVNAMGGMAIAAHVDRPSYSLLMQLGFLPSDMGLAAAEISPAGIRELKEQKLKLALGGLNYVTDSDAHMMDSFINGPKNLITVKSLTVA
;
A
#
# COMPACT_ATOMS: atom_id res chain seq x y z
N MET A 1 -3.75 -1.46 25.55
CA MET A 1 -3.64 -0.63 24.34
C MET A 1 -2.19 -0.22 24.19
N LYS A 2 -1.61 -0.36 23.02
CA LYS A 2 -0.24 0.08 22.69
C LYS A 2 -0.35 1.14 21.61
N THR A 3 0.39 2.23 21.73
CA THR A 3 0.53 3.22 20.66
C THR A 3 1.72 2.83 19.80
N LEU A 4 1.54 2.83 18.49
CA LEU A 4 2.53 2.43 17.50
C LEU A 4 2.74 3.57 16.51
N LEU A 5 3.98 3.74 16.07
CA LEU A 5 4.32 4.53 14.91
C LEU A 5 4.27 3.60 13.67
N ALA A 6 3.43 3.93 12.70
CA ALA A 6 3.17 3.05 11.56
C ALA A 6 3.16 3.78 10.22
N ASP A 7 3.54 3.07 9.16
CA ASP A 7 3.46 3.50 7.76
C ASP A 7 2.87 2.35 6.93
N PHE A 8 1.70 2.59 6.35
CA PHE A 8 0.93 1.54 5.66
C PHE A 8 1.00 1.62 4.14
N HIS A 9 1.87 2.50 3.59
CA HIS A 9 1.99 2.67 2.16
C HIS A 9 3.45 2.84 1.74
N ILE A 10 4.10 1.72 1.40
CA ILE A 10 5.53 1.67 1.05
C ILE A 10 5.71 0.72 -0.13
N HIS A 11 6.44 1.19 -1.16
CA HIS A 11 6.80 0.40 -2.33
C HIS A 11 8.22 -0.15 -2.21
N THR A 12 8.40 -1.37 -2.73
CA THR A 12 9.73 -1.96 -2.92
C THR A 12 10.19 -1.78 -4.37
N LEU A 13 11.42 -2.22 -4.66
CA LEU A 13 11.97 -2.28 -6.01
C LEU A 13 11.18 -3.21 -6.97
N LEU A 14 10.10 -3.85 -6.51
CA LEU A 14 9.15 -4.56 -7.36
C LEU A 14 8.24 -3.58 -8.10
N SER A 15 7.91 -2.46 -7.49
CA SER A 15 7.18 -1.36 -8.15
C SER A 15 8.15 -0.63 -9.08
N PRO A 16 7.89 -0.55 -10.40
CA PRO A 16 8.86 -0.03 -11.37
C PRO A 16 9.15 1.48 -11.21
N CYS A 17 8.34 2.18 -10.44
CA CYS A 17 8.52 3.59 -10.07
C CYS A 17 9.34 3.78 -8.79
N ALA A 18 9.68 2.70 -8.06
CA ALA A 18 10.49 2.78 -6.86
C ALA A 18 11.98 2.67 -7.18
N GLU A 19 12.81 3.31 -6.36
CA GLU A 19 14.26 3.23 -6.47
C GLU A 19 14.78 1.84 -6.08
N ILE A 20 15.91 1.44 -6.66
CA ILE A 20 16.51 0.11 -6.46
C ILE A 20 16.90 -0.17 -5.00
N GLU A 21 17.14 0.86 -4.21
CA GLU A 21 17.46 0.74 -2.78
C GLU A 21 16.25 0.43 -1.90
N MET A 22 15.03 0.49 -2.47
CA MET A 22 13.80 0.13 -1.77
C MET A 22 13.63 -1.38 -1.67
N THR A 23 14.64 -2.04 -1.10
CA THR A 23 14.61 -3.48 -0.89
C THR A 23 13.85 -3.83 0.40
N PRO A 24 13.21 -5.01 0.49
CA PRO A 24 12.46 -5.44 1.67
C PRO A 24 13.27 -5.37 2.97
N HIS A 25 14.48 -5.93 2.97
CA HIS A 25 15.36 -5.92 4.13
C HIS A 25 15.76 -4.49 4.54
N HIS A 26 16.16 -3.68 3.57
CA HIS A 26 16.57 -2.29 3.83
C HIS A 26 15.42 -1.47 4.42
N ILE A 27 14.19 -1.59 3.89
CA ILE A 27 13.00 -0.91 4.43
C ILE A 27 12.79 -1.29 5.90
N VAL A 28 12.80 -2.58 6.22
CA VAL A 28 12.56 -3.08 7.59
C VAL A 28 13.67 -2.66 8.54
N MET A 29 14.92 -2.76 8.12
CA MET A 29 16.07 -2.29 8.89
C MET A 29 15.95 -0.79 9.20
N ARG A 30 15.59 0.03 8.22
CA ARG A 30 15.41 1.48 8.40
C ARG A 30 14.21 1.78 9.29
N ALA A 31 13.11 1.03 9.16
CA ALA A 31 11.96 1.13 10.05
C ALA A 31 12.40 0.98 11.52
N ALA A 32 13.15 -0.07 11.83
CA ALA A 32 13.69 -0.30 13.17
C ALA A 32 14.61 0.83 13.65
N GLN A 33 15.52 1.31 12.79
CA GLN A 33 16.45 2.40 13.12
C GLN A 33 15.74 3.72 13.44
N TYR A 34 14.61 3.99 12.79
CA TYR A 34 13.84 5.22 12.99
C TYR A 34 12.67 5.06 13.94
N GLY A 35 12.57 3.91 14.63
CA GLY A 35 11.55 3.65 15.64
C GLY A 35 10.14 3.49 15.08
N VAL A 36 10.02 3.10 13.82
CA VAL A 36 8.73 2.72 13.20
C VAL A 36 8.39 1.31 13.66
N ASP A 37 7.27 1.16 14.37
CA ASP A 37 6.86 -0.13 14.97
C ASP A 37 6.20 -1.06 13.95
N ALA A 38 5.54 -0.49 12.93
CA ALA A 38 4.80 -1.26 11.93
C ALA A 38 4.88 -0.63 10.55
N VAL A 39 5.00 -1.46 9.51
CA VAL A 39 4.98 -1.04 8.10
C VAL A 39 4.09 -1.97 7.30
N ALA A 40 3.61 -1.50 6.14
CA ALA A 40 3.03 -2.38 5.13
C ALA A 40 3.83 -2.28 3.83
N ILE A 41 4.03 -3.41 3.17
CA ILE A 41 4.59 -3.46 1.83
C ILE A 41 3.42 -3.54 0.85
N THR A 42 3.34 -2.56 -0.03
CA THR A 42 2.16 -2.30 -0.85
C THR A 42 2.53 -2.01 -2.31
N ASP A 43 3.34 -2.86 -2.91
CA ASP A 43 3.72 -2.75 -4.32
C ASP A 43 2.50 -2.72 -5.26
N HIS A 44 2.62 -2.05 -6.39
CA HIS A 44 1.55 -1.94 -7.39
C HIS A 44 1.14 -3.32 -7.92
N ASN A 45 -0.12 -3.69 -7.74
CA ASN A 45 -0.76 -4.91 -8.28
C ASN A 45 0.04 -6.23 -8.08
N ALA A 46 1.03 -6.23 -7.18
CA ALA A 46 1.89 -7.38 -6.92
C ALA A 46 2.28 -7.51 -5.44
N SER A 47 2.59 -8.72 -5.02
CA SER A 47 2.89 -9.03 -3.61
C SER A 47 4.18 -9.83 -3.42
N ALA A 48 4.98 -10.02 -4.48
CA ALA A 48 6.09 -10.98 -4.45
C ALA A 48 7.15 -10.66 -3.39
N ASN A 49 7.40 -9.37 -3.09
CA ASN A 49 8.38 -8.96 -2.09
C ASN A 49 7.83 -8.85 -0.66
N ALA A 50 6.51 -9.01 -0.47
CA ALA A 50 5.91 -8.92 0.87
C ALA A 50 6.41 -10.02 1.82
N ALA A 51 6.62 -11.24 1.31
CA ALA A 51 7.14 -12.36 2.10
C ALA A 51 8.57 -12.12 2.57
N ALA A 52 9.43 -11.56 1.71
CA ALA A 52 10.80 -11.19 2.05
C ALA A 52 10.84 -10.16 3.19
N ALA A 53 9.99 -9.12 3.14
CA ALA A 53 9.89 -8.14 4.20
C ALA A 53 9.39 -8.73 5.52
N VAL A 54 8.40 -9.62 5.49
CA VAL A 54 7.88 -10.31 6.69
C VAL A 54 8.97 -11.17 7.32
N GLU A 55 9.79 -11.86 6.53
CA GLU A 55 10.89 -12.70 7.03
C GLU A 55 12.01 -11.84 7.63
N ALA A 56 12.49 -10.82 6.90
CA ALA A 56 13.50 -9.89 7.36
C ALA A 56 13.10 -9.22 8.69
N ALA A 57 11.83 -8.90 8.86
CA ALA A 57 11.30 -8.22 10.04
C ALA A 57 11.49 -8.99 11.36
N LYS A 58 11.63 -10.31 11.31
CA LYS A 58 11.87 -11.15 12.50
C LYS A 58 13.14 -10.76 13.25
N ASN A 59 14.13 -10.20 12.54
CA ASN A 59 15.41 -9.78 13.10
C ASN A 59 15.37 -8.38 13.73
N TYR A 60 14.31 -7.61 13.46
CA TYR A 60 14.25 -6.19 13.82
C TYR A 60 13.11 -5.81 14.77
N GLY A 61 12.19 -6.73 15.02
CA GLY A 61 11.04 -6.47 15.88
C GLY A 61 10.00 -5.50 15.30
N VAL A 62 10.06 -5.25 14.00
CA VAL A 62 9.08 -4.45 13.25
C VAL A 62 7.94 -5.37 12.80
N LYS A 63 6.69 -4.93 12.96
CA LYS A 63 5.55 -5.64 12.38
C LYS A 63 5.43 -5.28 10.92
N VAL A 64 5.45 -6.26 10.03
CA VAL A 64 5.11 -6.07 8.61
C VAL A 64 3.70 -6.59 8.35
N PHE A 65 2.84 -5.74 7.79
CA PHE A 65 1.55 -6.15 7.25
C PHE A 65 1.71 -6.47 5.77
N PRO A 66 1.35 -7.70 5.34
CA PRO A 66 1.28 -8.03 3.93
C PRO A 66 0.21 -7.17 3.23
N GLY A 67 0.58 -6.48 2.16
CA GLY A 67 -0.34 -5.57 1.48
C GLY A 67 -0.08 -5.47 -0.03
N MET A 68 -0.84 -4.63 -0.66
CA MET A 68 -0.74 -4.31 -2.09
C MET A 68 -1.42 -2.98 -2.35
N GLU A 69 -0.87 -2.14 -3.21
CA GLU A 69 -1.60 -1.03 -3.80
C GLU A 69 -2.23 -1.49 -5.12
N VAL A 70 -3.56 -1.49 -5.16
CA VAL A 70 -4.34 -1.94 -6.31
C VAL A 70 -4.80 -0.73 -7.11
N GLU A 71 -4.52 -0.70 -8.41
CA GLU A 71 -5.16 0.25 -9.32
C GLU A 71 -6.47 -0.37 -9.82
N CYS A 72 -7.62 0.16 -9.38
CA CYS A 72 -8.93 -0.32 -9.78
C CYS A 72 -9.32 0.20 -11.18
N ARG A 73 -10.40 -0.33 -11.75
CA ARG A 73 -10.88 0.01 -13.11
C ARG A 73 -11.12 1.50 -13.32
N GLU A 74 -11.45 2.22 -12.28
CA GLU A 74 -11.66 3.67 -12.28
C GLU A 74 -10.35 4.48 -12.30
N GLU A 75 -9.20 3.81 -12.49
CA GLU A 75 -7.87 4.43 -12.42
C GLU A 75 -7.62 5.15 -11.07
N ALA A 76 -8.08 4.52 -9.99
CA ALA A 76 -7.85 4.97 -8.64
C ALA A 76 -7.13 3.90 -7.83
N HIS A 77 -6.29 4.32 -6.89
CA HIS A 77 -5.51 3.41 -6.06
C HIS A 77 -6.23 3.09 -4.75
N ILE A 78 -6.12 1.84 -4.34
CA ILE A 78 -6.65 1.32 -3.07
C ILE A 78 -5.53 0.50 -2.42
N VAL A 79 -5.07 0.94 -1.25
CA VAL A 79 -4.18 0.13 -0.41
C VAL A 79 -5.01 -0.95 0.26
N VAL A 80 -4.59 -2.19 0.08
CA VAL A 80 -5.20 -3.36 0.71
C VAL A 80 -4.20 -4.03 1.65
N LEU A 81 -4.63 -4.33 2.87
CA LEU A 81 -3.79 -4.90 3.92
C LEU A 81 -4.41 -6.20 4.42
N PHE A 82 -3.55 -7.16 4.78
CA PHE A 82 -3.95 -8.45 5.33
C PHE A 82 -3.11 -8.79 6.57
N ASP A 83 -3.63 -9.71 7.39
CA ASP A 83 -2.91 -10.21 8.56
C ASP A 83 -1.85 -11.24 8.19
N THR A 84 -2.09 -12.01 7.12
CA THR A 84 -1.25 -13.14 6.74
C THR A 84 -0.87 -13.14 5.26
N LEU A 85 0.26 -13.77 4.97
CA LEU A 85 0.74 -13.97 3.59
C LEU A 85 -0.20 -14.88 2.79
N GLU A 86 -0.91 -15.81 3.44
CA GLU A 86 -1.88 -16.69 2.79
C GLU A 86 -3.09 -15.89 2.26
N GLN A 87 -3.59 -14.92 3.03
CA GLN A 87 -4.65 -14.02 2.58
C GLN A 87 -4.16 -13.18 1.39
N LEU A 88 -2.97 -12.58 1.50
CA LEU A 88 -2.38 -11.80 0.41
C LEU A 88 -2.14 -12.65 -0.85
N ALA A 89 -1.67 -13.89 -0.72
CA ALA A 89 -1.49 -14.82 -1.84
C ALA A 89 -2.82 -15.21 -2.49
N ALA A 90 -3.89 -15.34 -1.71
CA ALA A 90 -5.23 -15.58 -2.25
C ALA A 90 -5.75 -14.33 -2.99
N TRP A 91 -5.48 -13.14 -2.47
CA TRP A 91 -5.79 -11.87 -3.13
C TRP A 91 -5.01 -11.70 -4.44
N GLN A 92 -3.70 -12.02 -4.46
CA GLN A 92 -2.87 -11.98 -5.67
C GLN A 92 -3.47 -12.77 -6.83
N LYS A 93 -4.05 -13.94 -6.57
CA LYS A 93 -4.72 -14.74 -7.63
C LYS A 93 -5.92 -14.01 -8.25
N ILE A 94 -6.64 -13.23 -7.44
CA ILE A 94 -7.74 -12.41 -7.93
C ILE A 94 -7.20 -11.27 -8.80
N VAL A 95 -6.14 -10.60 -8.35
CA VAL A 95 -5.46 -9.55 -9.11
C VAL A 95 -4.94 -10.10 -10.43
N ASP A 96 -4.21 -11.21 -10.43
CA ASP A 96 -3.64 -11.85 -11.63
C ASP A 96 -4.71 -12.15 -12.69
N ALA A 97 -5.89 -12.63 -12.28
CA ALA A 97 -7.00 -12.91 -13.17
C ALA A 97 -7.63 -11.64 -13.79
N ASN A 98 -7.34 -10.47 -13.22
CA ASN A 98 -7.95 -9.20 -13.62
C ASN A 98 -6.95 -8.19 -14.21
N MET A 99 -5.66 -8.51 -14.27
CA MET A 99 -4.66 -7.69 -14.93
C MET A 99 -4.86 -7.63 -16.45
N SER A 100 -4.25 -6.63 -17.08
CA SER A 100 -4.33 -6.42 -18.54
C SER A 100 -3.62 -7.51 -19.36
N GLY A 101 -2.67 -8.24 -18.77
CA GLY A 101 -1.81 -9.20 -19.46
C GLY A 101 -0.69 -8.58 -20.30
N LEU A 102 -0.50 -7.26 -20.21
CA LEU A 102 0.61 -6.58 -20.89
C LEU A 102 1.94 -6.95 -20.24
N LYS A 103 3.00 -6.98 -21.06
CA LYS A 103 4.37 -7.11 -20.57
C LYS A 103 4.96 -5.75 -20.21
N ASN A 104 5.78 -5.73 -19.15
CA ASN A 104 6.56 -4.56 -18.80
C ASN A 104 7.61 -4.24 -19.88
N ASN A 105 7.91 -2.96 -20.00
CA ASN A 105 9.06 -2.47 -20.75
C ASN A 105 9.98 -1.73 -19.77
N ALA A 106 10.99 -2.42 -19.26
CA ALA A 106 11.90 -1.92 -18.24
C ALA A 106 12.66 -0.65 -18.66
N GLU A 107 12.97 -0.47 -19.95
CA GLU A 107 13.61 0.75 -20.46
C GLU A 107 12.70 1.97 -20.35
N ARG A 108 11.39 1.76 -20.40
CA ARG A 108 10.39 2.85 -20.37
C ARG A 108 9.81 3.10 -18.99
N PHE A 109 9.53 2.03 -18.24
CA PHE A 109 8.75 2.10 -16.99
C PHE A 109 9.57 1.76 -15.74
N GLY A 110 10.76 1.20 -15.91
CA GLY A 110 11.59 0.66 -14.83
C GLY A 110 11.52 -0.86 -14.75
N ALA A 111 12.52 -1.46 -14.14
CA ALA A 111 12.58 -2.88 -13.85
C ALA A 111 11.72 -3.22 -12.61
N GLN A 112 11.26 -4.45 -12.52
CA GLN A 112 10.36 -4.96 -11.48
C GLN A 112 11.02 -6.16 -10.81
N PHE A 113 11.86 -5.92 -9.78
CA PHE A 113 12.70 -6.95 -9.21
C PHE A 113 12.05 -7.66 -8.02
N ILE A 114 12.13 -8.99 -8.04
CA ILE A 114 11.77 -9.86 -6.91
C ILE A 114 13.07 -10.27 -6.23
N VAL A 115 13.11 -10.12 -4.90
CA VAL A 115 14.27 -10.42 -4.07
C VAL A 115 13.88 -11.27 -2.86
N ASP A 116 14.86 -11.92 -2.24
CA ASP A 116 14.69 -12.63 -0.96
C ASP A 116 14.85 -11.70 0.26
N ASP A 117 14.80 -12.26 1.45
CA ASP A 117 14.90 -11.55 2.73
C ASP A 117 16.32 -11.04 3.08
N ASP A 118 17.32 -11.43 2.30
CA ASP A 118 18.69 -10.90 2.33
C ASP A 118 18.96 -9.93 1.15
N ASP A 119 17.91 -9.51 0.43
CA ASP A 119 17.94 -8.64 -0.75
C ASP A 119 18.68 -9.23 -1.97
N ASN A 120 18.85 -10.57 -2.02
CA ASN A 120 19.41 -11.22 -3.21
C ASN A 120 18.36 -11.30 -4.31
N PHE A 121 18.78 -11.05 -5.55
CA PHE A 121 17.92 -11.14 -6.72
C PHE A 121 17.41 -12.57 -6.94
N ILE A 122 16.10 -12.71 -7.10
CA ILE A 122 15.43 -13.98 -7.44
C ILE A 122 14.97 -13.99 -8.90
N ALA A 123 14.21 -12.96 -9.30
CA ALA A 123 13.59 -12.88 -10.62
C ALA A 123 13.21 -11.44 -10.99
N GLU A 124 12.85 -11.23 -12.23
CA GLU A 124 12.17 -10.02 -12.70
C GLU A 124 10.70 -10.36 -13.02
N GLU A 125 9.77 -9.51 -12.54
CA GLU A 125 8.36 -9.62 -12.90
C GLU A 125 8.16 -9.05 -14.31
N GLU A 126 7.78 -9.91 -15.24
CA GLU A 126 7.63 -9.53 -16.66
C GLU A 126 6.29 -8.85 -16.95
N ARG A 127 5.28 -9.02 -16.10
CA ARG A 127 3.97 -8.40 -16.31
C ARG A 127 4.03 -6.92 -15.98
N MET A 128 3.34 -6.10 -16.76
CA MET A 128 3.18 -4.69 -16.43
C MET A 128 2.35 -4.54 -15.14
N LEU A 129 2.98 -4.07 -14.07
CA LEU A 129 2.32 -3.86 -12.80
C LEU A 129 1.58 -2.53 -12.72
N LEU A 130 2.00 -1.53 -13.52
CA LEU A 130 1.29 -0.25 -13.64
C LEU A 130 0.13 -0.40 -14.61
N GLY A 131 -1.05 -0.02 -14.16
CA GLY A 131 -2.26 0.01 -14.97
C GLY A 131 -3.46 -0.66 -14.27
N PRO A 132 -4.67 -0.25 -14.67
CA PRO A 132 -5.86 -0.64 -13.96
C PRO A 132 -6.22 -2.11 -14.14
N LEU A 133 -6.72 -2.69 -13.07
CA LEU A 133 -7.40 -3.98 -13.10
C LEU A 133 -8.76 -3.84 -13.80
N LYS A 134 -9.33 -4.96 -14.20
CA LYS A 134 -10.72 -5.03 -14.70
C LYS A 134 -11.76 -4.87 -13.57
N LEU A 135 -11.33 -4.95 -12.31
CA LEU A 135 -12.19 -4.86 -11.13
C LEU A 135 -12.53 -3.41 -10.80
N PRO A 136 -13.80 -3.06 -10.61
CA PRO A 136 -14.19 -1.76 -10.08
C PRO A 136 -13.81 -1.63 -8.59
N ALA A 137 -13.66 -0.40 -8.13
CA ALA A 137 -13.28 -0.06 -6.75
C ALA A 137 -14.18 -0.74 -5.70
N GLU A 138 -15.49 -0.70 -5.92
CA GLU A 138 -16.47 -1.34 -5.03
C GLU A 138 -16.21 -2.84 -4.88
N GLU A 139 -15.94 -3.53 -5.99
CA GLU A 139 -15.68 -4.97 -5.98
C GLU A 139 -14.35 -5.33 -5.33
N VAL A 140 -13.30 -4.50 -5.52
CA VAL A 140 -12.02 -4.62 -4.82
C VAL A 140 -12.26 -4.55 -3.31
N ILE A 141 -12.94 -3.52 -2.82
CA ILE A 141 -13.18 -3.30 -1.40
C ILE A 141 -14.02 -4.43 -0.80
N GLN A 142 -15.11 -4.83 -1.46
CA GLN A 142 -15.98 -5.92 -0.98
C GLN A 142 -15.22 -7.26 -0.87
N LYS A 143 -14.41 -7.60 -1.89
CA LYS A 143 -13.63 -8.85 -1.88
C LYS A 143 -12.56 -8.84 -0.78
N VAL A 144 -11.83 -7.73 -0.62
CA VAL A 144 -10.82 -7.58 0.44
C VAL A 144 -11.46 -7.76 1.82
N ASN A 145 -12.56 -7.07 2.08
CA ASN A 145 -13.30 -7.18 3.35
C ASN A 145 -13.81 -8.61 3.60
N ALA A 146 -14.35 -9.26 2.57
CA ALA A 146 -14.82 -10.64 2.67
C ALA A 146 -13.69 -11.64 2.97
N MET A 147 -12.44 -11.30 2.64
CA MET A 147 -11.24 -12.08 2.95
C MET A 147 -10.62 -11.74 4.32
N GLY A 148 -11.27 -10.85 5.10
CA GLY A 148 -10.76 -10.38 6.39
C GLY A 148 -9.61 -9.38 6.26
N GLY A 149 -9.46 -8.74 5.11
CA GLY A 149 -8.52 -7.66 4.88
C GLY A 149 -9.11 -6.28 5.17
N MET A 150 -8.30 -5.25 4.97
CA MET A 150 -8.67 -3.84 5.13
C MET A 150 -8.39 -3.10 3.82
N ALA A 151 -9.32 -2.27 3.38
CA ALA A 151 -9.16 -1.41 2.22
C ALA A 151 -9.11 0.06 2.62
N ILE A 152 -8.10 0.78 2.14
CA ILE A 152 -7.86 2.20 2.37
C ILE A 152 -7.85 2.90 1.01
N ALA A 153 -8.66 3.95 0.83
CA ALA A 153 -8.59 4.76 -0.38
C ALA A 153 -7.27 5.55 -0.37
N ALA A 154 -6.37 5.27 -1.31
CA ALA A 154 -5.04 5.86 -1.35
C ALA A 154 -5.09 7.36 -1.75
N HIS A 155 -4.24 8.17 -1.16
CA HIS A 155 -3.94 9.59 -1.46
C HIS A 155 -5.12 10.34 -2.12
N VAL A 156 -6.30 10.35 -1.45
CA VAL A 156 -7.58 10.82 -2.00
C VAL A 156 -7.60 12.30 -2.41
N ASP A 157 -6.63 13.07 -1.97
CA ASP A 157 -6.44 14.50 -2.29
C ASP A 157 -5.61 14.75 -3.56
N ARG A 158 -5.01 13.71 -4.17
CA ARG A 158 -4.24 13.85 -5.41
C ARG A 158 -5.17 14.03 -6.62
N PRO A 159 -4.73 14.79 -7.65
CA PRO A 159 -5.54 15.03 -8.86
C PRO A 159 -5.67 13.80 -9.76
N SER A 160 -4.79 12.79 -9.60
CA SER A 160 -4.79 11.53 -10.34
C SER A 160 -4.71 10.35 -9.38
N TYR A 161 -5.17 9.18 -9.83
CA TYR A 161 -5.21 7.93 -9.09
C TYR A 161 -5.96 8.01 -7.75
N SER A 162 -6.85 8.97 -7.60
CA SER A 162 -7.62 9.24 -6.39
C SER A 162 -9.06 8.82 -6.55
N LEU A 163 -9.56 7.98 -5.66
CA LEU A 163 -10.96 7.54 -5.67
C LEU A 163 -11.93 8.71 -5.50
N LEU A 164 -11.57 9.70 -4.67
CA LEU A 164 -12.37 10.90 -4.47
C LEU A 164 -12.48 11.74 -5.75
N MET A 165 -11.39 11.88 -6.49
CA MET A 165 -11.39 12.66 -7.73
C MET A 165 -12.12 11.94 -8.87
N GLN A 166 -12.02 10.61 -8.93
CA GLN A 166 -12.70 9.82 -9.96
C GLN A 166 -14.22 9.73 -9.73
N LEU A 167 -14.65 9.58 -8.48
CA LEU A 167 -16.08 9.44 -8.14
C LEU A 167 -16.75 10.76 -7.75
N GLY A 168 -15.98 11.80 -7.41
CA GLY A 168 -16.49 13.07 -6.90
C GLY A 168 -16.87 13.06 -5.41
N PHE A 169 -16.98 11.90 -4.79
CA PHE A 169 -17.25 11.70 -3.36
C PHE A 169 -16.82 10.29 -2.94
N LEU A 170 -16.66 10.08 -1.62
CA LEU A 170 -16.43 8.75 -1.05
C LEU A 170 -17.74 8.25 -0.40
N PRO A 171 -18.38 7.21 -0.95
CA PRO A 171 -19.57 6.63 -0.34
C PRO A 171 -19.23 6.04 1.05
N SER A 172 -19.99 6.41 2.08
CA SER A 172 -19.76 5.94 3.46
C SER A 172 -20.04 4.46 3.67
N ASP A 173 -20.82 3.84 2.75
CA ASP A 173 -21.22 2.43 2.77
C ASP A 173 -20.34 1.53 1.88
N MET A 174 -19.29 2.08 1.29
CA MET A 174 -18.36 1.32 0.44
C MET A 174 -17.55 0.26 1.20
N GLY A 175 -17.44 0.40 2.52
CA GLY A 175 -16.68 -0.53 3.35
C GLY A 175 -15.19 -0.20 3.43
N LEU A 176 -14.78 1.03 3.08
CA LEU A 176 -13.43 1.54 3.33
C LEU A 176 -13.17 1.67 4.83
N ALA A 177 -12.00 1.25 5.28
CA ALA A 177 -11.55 1.41 6.66
C ALA A 177 -11.09 2.83 6.97
N ALA A 178 -10.43 3.45 5.99
CA ALA A 178 -9.91 4.82 6.07
C ALA A 178 -9.71 5.40 4.67
N ALA A 179 -9.39 6.70 4.63
CA ALA A 179 -8.84 7.38 3.48
C ALA A 179 -7.41 7.85 3.79
N GLU A 180 -6.49 7.69 2.87
CA GLU A 180 -5.15 8.25 2.99
C GLU A 180 -5.14 9.68 2.44
N ILE A 181 -4.52 10.59 3.19
CA ILE A 181 -4.36 12.00 2.83
C ILE A 181 -2.87 12.29 2.71
N SER A 182 -2.46 12.87 1.59
CA SER A 182 -1.07 13.26 1.39
C SER A 182 -0.63 14.37 2.37
N PRO A 183 0.68 14.53 2.64
CA PRO A 183 1.17 15.64 3.47
C PRO A 183 0.79 17.02 2.93
N ALA A 184 0.62 17.16 1.63
CA ALA A 184 0.14 18.39 0.99
C ALA A 184 -1.33 18.63 1.35
N GLY A 185 -2.18 17.59 1.22
CA GLY A 185 -3.60 17.65 1.51
C GLY A 185 -3.89 18.07 2.94
N ILE A 186 -3.14 17.55 3.92
CA ILE A 186 -3.31 17.95 5.33
C ILE A 186 -3.04 19.43 5.53
N ARG A 187 -2.06 20.01 4.82
CA ARG A 187 -1.76 21.45 4.91
C ARG A 187 -2.80 22.31 4.22
N GLU A 188 -3.37 21.83 3.11
CA GLU A 188 -4.27 22.59 2.26
C GLU A 188 -5.75 22.45 2.62
N LEU A 189 -6.14 21.26 3.04
CA LEU A 189 -7.50 20.96 3.43
C LEU A 189 -7.73 21.44 4.85
N LYS A 190 -8.34 22.63 4.98
CA LYS A 190 -8.91 23.03 6.26
C LYS A 190 -9.82 21.92 6.75
N GLU A 191 -9.69 21.56 8.02
CA GLU A 191 -10.33 20.43 8.70
C GLU A 191 -11.81 20.21 8.35
N GLN A 192 -12.58 21.27 8.14
CA GLN A 192 -13.99 21.21 7.75
C GLN A 192 -14.22 20.68 6.32
N LYS A 193 -13.37 21.08 5.36
CA LYS A 193 -13.51 20.60 3.97
C LYS A 193 -13.13 19.12 3.86
N LEU A 194 -12.09 18.73 4.57
CA LEU A 194 -11.64 17.35 4.63
C LEU A 194 -12.73 16.44 5.23
N LYS A 195 -13.28 16.80 6.38
CA LYS A 195 -14.37 16.05 7.02
C LYS A 195 -15.59 15.87 6.12
N LEU A 196 -15.94 16.91 5.36
CA LEU A 196 -17.06 16.83 4.41
C LEU A 196 -16.74 15.90 3.23
N ALA A 197 -15.55 16.00 2.66
CA ALA A 197 -15.13 15.18 1.53
C ALA A 197 -14.99 13.69 1.88
N LEU A 198 -14.56 13.39 3.11
CA LEU A 198 -14.40 12.02 3.59
C LEU A 198 -15.70 11.36 4.06
N GLY A 199 -16.82 12.09 4.13
CA GLY A 199 -18.11 11.50 4.52
C GLY A 199 -18.12 10.86 5.92
N GLY A 200 -17.19 11.24 6.80
CA GLY A 200 -17.05 10.70 8.15
C GLY A 200 -16.05 9.53 8.27
N LEU A 201 -15.39 9.12 7.19
CA LEU A 201 -14.28 8.16 7.26
C LEU A 201 -13.13 8.71 8.10
N ASN A 202 -12.47 7.84 8.84
CA ASN A 202 -11.16 8.13 9.42
C ASN A 202 -10.14 8.36 8.31
N TYR A 203 -9.05 9.04 8.63
CA TYR A 203 -7.95 9.19 7.70
C TYR A 203 -6.61 8.78 8.31
N VAL A 204 -5.71 8.36 7.46
CA VAL A 204 -4.30 8.06 7.73
C VAL A 204 -3.41 8.95 6.86
N THR A 205 -2.15 9.06 7.25
CA THR A 205 -1.13 9.76 6.48
C THR A 205 0.09 8.87 6.38
N ASP A 206 0.27 8.28 5.22
CA ASP A 206 1.37 7.38 4.94
C ASP A 206 2.40 8.05 4.03
N SER A 207 3.57 7.44 3.88
CA SER A 207 4.64 8.06 3.11
C SER A 207 4.44 7.91 1.60
N ASP A 208 3.78 6.86 1.15
CA ASP A 208 3.75 6.43 -0.25
C ASP A 208 5.17 6.42 -0.84
N ALA A 209 6.07 5.80 -0.06
CA ALA A 209 7.50 5.90 -0.31
C ALA A 209 7.95 5.03 -1.48
N HIS A 210 8.57 5.68 -2.46
CA HIS A 210 9.23 5.08 -3.61
C HIS A 210 10.76 5.28 -3.55
N MET A 211 11.24 6.00 -2.55
CA MET A 211 12.66 6.23 -2.26
C MET A 211 12.87 6.27 -0.75
N MET A 212 14.06 5.88 -0.31
CA MET A 212 14.36 5.75 1.12
C MET A 212 14.24 7.07 1.88
N ASP A 213 14.60 8.19 1.27
CA ASP A 213 14.45 9.52 1.88
C ASP A 213 12.96 9.86 2.15
N SER A 214 12.07 9.52 1.21
CA SER A 214 10.63 9.69 1.40
C SER A 214 10.09 8.77 2.50
N PHE A 215 10.60 7.56 2.64
CA PHE A 215 10.25 6.68 3.75
C PHE A 215 10.71 7.26 5.10
N ILE A 216 11.95 7.71 5.20
CA ILE A 216 12.52 8.20 6.46
C ILE A 216 11.84 9.50 6.90
N ASN A 217 11.70 10.46 6.00
CA ASN A 217 11.22 11.82 6.29
C ASN A 217 9.71 12.00 6.03
N GLY A 218 9.06 11.01 5.45
CA GLY A 218 7.63 11.03 5.18
C GLY A 218 6.77 10.92 6.44
N PRO A 219 5.47 11.16 6.31
CA PRO A 219 4.54 11.06 7.44
C PRO A 219 4.41 9.63 7.95
N LYS A 220 4.05 9.52 9.22
CA LYS A 220 3.74 8.26 9.89
C LYS A 220 2.52 8.44 10.78
N ASN A 221 1.77 7.38 10.95
CA ASN A 221 0.60 7.35 11.80
C ASN A 221 0.96 6.98 13.24
N LEU A 222 0.41 7.71 14.20
CA LEU A 222 0.35 7.27 15.59
C LEU A 222 -0.98 6.56 15.82
N ILE A 223 -0.96 5.24 15.82
CA ILE A 223 -2.16 4.42 16.01
C ILE A 223 -2.20 3.79 17.40
N THR A 224 -3.38 3.74 18.01
CA THR A 224 -3.59 3.02 19.27
C THR A 224 -4.38 1.77 19.00
N VAL A 225 -3.73 0.62 19.22
CA VAL A 225 -4.30 -0.68 18.90
C VAL A 225 -4.55 -1.52 20.15
N LYS A 226 -5.55 -2.41 20.08
CA LYS A 226 -5.79 -3.46 21.08
C LYS A 226 -5.00 -4.71 20.75
N SER A 227 -4.83 -5.00 19.47
CA SER A 227 -4.06 -6.11 18.89
C SER A 227 -3.32 -5.61 17.66
N LEU A 228 -2.29 -6.35 17.22
CA LEU A 228 -1.56 -6.09 15.98
C LEU A 228 -2.16 -6.92 14.82
N THR A 229 -3.43 -6.70 14.55
CA THR A 229 -4.18 -7.35 13.48
C THR A 229 -4.92 -6.31 12.65
N VAL A 230 -5.20 -6.64 11.39
CA VAL A 230 -5.97 -5.82 10.47
C VAL A 230 -7.46 -5.85 10.81
N ALA A 231 -7.94 -6.98 11.33
CA ALA A 231 -9.32 -7.21 11.73
C ALA A 231 -9.60 -6.99 13.22
#